data_758dc0ff867023120a8bf42c561ac0ca
#
_entry.id   758dc0ff867023120a8bf42c561ac0ca
#
_cell.length_a   1.000
_cell.length_b   1.000
_cell.length_c   1.000
_cell.angle_alpha   90.00
_cell.angle_beta   90.00
_cell.angle_gamma   90.00
#
_symmetry.space_group_name_H-M   'P 1'
#
loop_
_entity.id
_entity.type
_entity.pdbx_description
1 polymer ?
#
loop_
_entity_poly.entity_id
_entity_poly.type
_entity_poly.pdbx_seq_one_letter_code
_entity_poly.pdbx_strand_id
1 'polypeptide(L)'
;TPYIEKLMQEVRHRSYDPDSAYAHRIKSFQESDAKLNDERSLFDWASKQTYIQMTNMMNAAVLMGMDSCPIEGFDKDKVEAYLEEKGVLDTSEFGVSVMCAFGYRDEEIKPKVRWNTESIYEVID
;
A
#
# COMPACT_ATOMS: atom_id res chain seq x y z
N THR A 1 -13.67 12.86 -1.78
CA THR A 1 -12.87 13.51 -0.75
C THR A 1 -12.03 14.62 -1.36
N PRO A 2 -11.60 15.65 -0.60
CA PRO A 2 -10.72 16.72 -1.09
C PRO A 2 -9.47 16.19 -1.79
N TYR A 3 -8.93 15.07 -1.31
CA TYR A 3 -7.78 14.41 -1.93
C TYR A 3 -8.06 13.92 -3.35
N ILE A 4 -9.22 13.32 -3.60
CA ILE A 4 -9.60 12.84 -4.94
C ILE A 4 -9.72 14.01 -5.92
N GLU A 5 -10.33 15.12 -5.48
CA GLU A 5 -10.46 16.33 -6.29
C GLU A 5 -9.08 16.88 -6.66
N LYS A 6 -8.19 16.99 -5.67
CA LYS A 6 -6.81 17.42 -5.88
C LYS A 6 -6.05 16.50 -6.84
N LEU A 7 -6.14 15.18 -6.64
CA LEU A 7 -5.53 14.17 -7.51
C LEU A 7 -6.03 14.30 -8.96
N MET A 8 -7.33 14.47 -9.15
CA MET A 8 -7.91 14.62 -10.49
C MET A 8 -7.47 15.90 -11.18
N GLN A 9 -7.38 17.01 -10.45
CA GLN A 9 -6.95 18.30 -10.99
C GLN A 9 -5.44 18.34 -11.26
N GLU A 10 -4.60 17.98 -10.29
CA GLU A 10 -3.14 18.17 -10.36
C GLU A 10 -2.42 17.07 -11.15
N VAL A 11 -2.89 15.83 -11.04
CA VAL A 11 -2.22 14.68 -11.66
C VAL A 11 -2.90 14.25 -12.96
N ARG A 12 -4.22 14.23 -12.97
CA ARG A 12 -5.01 13.80 -14.13
C ARG A 12 -5.41 14.94 -15.06
N HIS A 13 -5.21 16.20 -14.65
CA HIS A 13 -5.60 17.41 -15.39
C HIS A 13 -7.06 17.40 -15.82
N ARG A 14 -7.93 16.90 -14.96
CA ARG A 14 -9.39 16.78 -15.17
C ARG A 14 -10.14 17.27 -13.96
N SER A 15 -11.30 17.88 -14.17
CA SER A 15 -12.24 18.13 -13.07
C SER A 15 -12.78 16.81 -12.52
N TYR A 16 -12.90 16.72 -11.21
CA TYR A 16 -13.60 15.62 -10.59
C TYR A 16 -15.10 15.88 -10.64
N ASP A 17 -15.82 14.94 -11.21
CA ASP A 17 -17.29 14.94 -11.24
C ASP A 17 -17.76 13.63 -10.60
N PRO A 18 -18.35 13.70 -9.37
CA PRO A 18 -18.85 12.52 -8.67
C PRO A 18 -20.02 11.85 -9.40
N ASP A 19 -20.74 12.58 -10.26
CA ASP A 19 -21.87 12.08 -11.04
C ASP A 19 -21.46 11.56 -12.43
N SER A 20 -20.15 11.58 -12.73
CA SER A 20 -19.65 11.05 -13.99
C SER A 20 -19.85 9.54 -14.11
N ALA A 21 -20.02 9.06 -15.34
CA ALA A 21 -20.08 7.62 -15.63
C ALA A 21 -18.88 6.85 -15.08
N TYR A 22 -17.70 7.49 -15.04
CA TYR A 22 -16.48 6.91 -14.47
C TYR A 22 -16.61 6.74 -12.95
N ALA A 23 -17.05 7.75 -12.21
CA ALA A 23 -17.24 7.68 -10.77
C ALA A 23 -18.28 6.62 -10.40
N HIS A 24 -19.41 6.58 -11.11
CA HIS A 24 -20.44 5.54 -10.94
C HIS A 24 -19.89 4.13 -11.19
N ARG A 25 -19.08 3.94 -12.23
CA ARG A 25 -18.46 2.65 -12.52
C ARG A 25 -17.51 2.19 -11.41
N ILE A 26 -16.67 3.08 -10.89
CA ILE A 26 -15.76 2.75 -9.77
C ILE A 26 -16.57 2.39 -8.53
N LYS A 27 -17.60 3.16 -8.20
CA LYS A 27 -18.48 2.87 -7.07
C LYS A 27 -19.17 1.51 -7.22
N SER A 28 -19.75 1.24 -8.39
CA SER A 28 -20.37 -0.06 -8.69
C SER A 28 -19.39 -1.21 -8.54
N PHE A 29 -18.16 -1.07 -9.05
CA PHE A 29 -17.11 -2.07 -8.86
C PHE A 29 -16.81 -2.31 -7.38
N GLN A 30 -16.62 -1.23 -6.59
CA GLN A 30 -16.32 -1.35 -5.17
C GLN A 30 -17.44 -2.04 -4.39
N GLU A 31 -18.69 -1.63 -4.60
CA GLU A 31 -19.85 -2.11 -3.85
C GLU A 31 -20.31 -3.50 -4.29
N SER A 32 -20.36 -3.77 -5.59
CA SER A 32 -20.96 -4.99 -6.15
C SER A 32 -19.95 -6.09 -6.42
N ASP A 33 -18.86 -5.76 -7.11
CA ASP A 33 -17.89 -6.77 -7.55
C ASP A 33 -16.88 -7.08 -6.44
N ALA A 34 -16.29 -6.05 -5.83
CA ALA A 34 -15.29 -6.19 -4.79
C ALA A 34 -15.88 -6.28 -3.36
N LYS A 35 -17.18 -5.97 -3.19
CA LYS A 35 -17.92 -6.01 -1.91
C LYS A 35 -17.26 -5.20 -0.79
N LEU A 36 -16.76 -4.02 -1.12
CA LEU A 36 -16.12 -3.11 -0.17
C LEU A 36 -17.20 -2.22 0.48
N ASN A 37 -17.99 -2.80 1.37
CA ASN A 37 -19.19 -2.17 1.89
C ASN A 37 -19.01 -1.48 3.26
N ASP A 38 -17.80 -1.51 3.79
CA ASP A 38 -17.43 -0.89 5.05
C ASP A 38 -15.99 -0.30 4.98
N GLU A 39 -15.67 0.58 5.93
CA GLU A 39 -14.38 1.26 5.97
C GLU A 39 -13.21 0.28 6.10
N ARG A 40 -13.38 -0.81 6.85
CA ARG A 40 -12.33 -1.81 7.03
C ARG A 40 -12.02 -2.54 5.72
N SER A 41 -13.04 -3.01 5.02
CA SER A 41 -12.83 -3.70 3.73
C SER A 41 -12.24 -2.78 2.68
N LEU A 42 -12.65 -1.50 2.67
CA LEU A 42 -12.07 -0.50 1.79
C LEU A 42 -10.59 -0.23 2.11
N PHE A 43 -10.26 -0.06 3.38
CA PHE A 43 -8.87 0.10 3.82
C PHE A 43 -8.01 -1.11 3.47
N ASP A 44 -8.47 -2.32 3.76
CA ASP A 44 -7.76 -3.57 3.46
C ASP A 44 -7.55 -3.76 1.95
N TRP A 45 -8.51 -3.31 1.13
CA TRP A 45 -8.35 -3.31 -0.33
C TRP A 45 -7.33 -2.27 -0.80
N ALA A 46 -7.41 -1.04 -0.29
CA ALA A 46 -6.51 0.05 -0.65
C ALA A 46 -5.07 -0.26 -0.20
N SER A 47 -4.88 -0.86 0.99
CA SER A 47 -3.58 -1.21 1.52
C SER A 47 -2.80 -2.20 0.64
N LYS A 48 -3.47 -3.06 -0.13
CA LYS A 48 -2.81 -3.97 -1.10
C LYS A 48 -2.00 -3.20 -2.15
N GLN A 49 -2.39 -1.99 -2.50
CA GLN A 49 -1.64 -1.15 -3.44
C GLN A 49 -0.30 -0.68 -2.86
N THR A 50 -0.26 -0.43 -1.55
CA THR A 50 0.96 -0.02 -0.85
C THR A 50 1.97 -1.17 -0.76
N TYR A 51 1.51 -2.42 -0.63
CA TYR A 51 2.37 -3.62 -0.67
C TYR A 51 3.01 -3.82 -2.04
N ILE A 52 2.26 -3.58 -3.13
CA ILE A 52 2.80 -3.61 -4.49
C ILE A 52 3.90 -2.55 -4.65
N GLN A 53 3.64 -1.33 -4.18
CA GLN A 53 4.62 -0.25 -4.21
C GLN A 53 5.85 -0.58 -3.36
N MET A 54 5.65 -1.04 -2.13
CA MET A 54 6.74 -1.46 -1.24
C MET A 54 7.62 -2.53 -1.87
N THR A 55 7.02 -3.56 -2.49
CA THR A 55 7.77 -4.61 -3.18
C THR A 55 8.64 -4.04 -4.30
N ASN A 56 8.13 -3.10 -5.08
CA ASN A 56 8.91 -2.44 -6.13
C ASN A 56 10.08 -1.62 -5.54
N MET A 57 9.85 -0.92 -4.43
CA MET A 57 10.91 -0.19 -3.72
C MET A 57 11.99 -1.14 -3.17
N MET A 58 11.59 -2.28 -2.60
CA MET A 58 12.52 -3.32 -2.11
C MET A 58 13.36 -3.90 -3.24
N ASN A 59 12.75 -4.18 -4.41
CA ASN A 59 13.49 -4.65 -5.59
C ASN A 59 14.48 -3.59 -6.09
N ALA A 60 14.08 -2.33 -6.14
CA ALA A 60 14.97 -1.23 -6.52
C ALA A 60 16.13 -1.07 -5.53
N ALA A 61 15.88 -1.20 -4.21
CA ALA A 61 16.91 -1.16 -3.18
C ALA A 61 17.99 -2.23 -3.39
N VAL A 62 17.59 -3.46 -3.71
CA VAL A 62 18.54 -4.55 -4.03
C VAL A 62 19.42 -4.18 -5.21
N LEU A 63 18.87 -3.59 -6.28
CA LEU A 63 19.65 -3.15 -7.44
C LEU A 63 20.64 -2.02 -7.09
N MET A 64 20.36 -1.25 -6.04
CA MET A 64 21.23 -0.19 -5.52
C MET A 64 22.22 -0.71 -4.44
N GLY A 65 22.22 -2.00 -4.14
CA GLY A 65 23.06 -2.61 -3.11
C GLY A 65 22.60 -2.31 -1.67
N MET A 66 21.34 -1.92 -1.49
CA MET A 66 20.75 -1.69 -0.18
C MET A 66 19.89 -2.87 0.26
N ASP A 67 19.85 -3.09 1.56
CA ASP A 67 18.91 -4.02 2.19
C ASP A 67 17.59 -3.34 2.49
N SER A 68 16.56 -4.15 2.67
CA SER A 68 15.24 -3.69 3.06
C SER A 68 14.59 -4.67 4.04
N CYS A 69 13.80 -4.13 4.95
CA CYS A 69 13.05 -4.90 5.94
C CYS A 69 11.60 -4.41 5.98
N PRO A 70 10.64 -5.19 5.46
CA PRO A 70 9.22 -4.88 5.64
C PRO A 70 8.82 -5.11 7.09
N ILE A 71 7.99 -4.21 7.64
CA ILE A 71 7.60 -4.19 9.04
C ILE A 71 6.09 -4.11 9.13
N GLU A 72 5.48 -5.16 9.69
CA GLU A 72 4.04 -5.22 10.01
C GLU A 72 3.79 -5.23 11.52
N GLY A 73 4.78 -5.68 12.31
CA GLY A 73 4.69 -5.80 13.76
C GLY A 73 4.91 -4.47 14.48
N PHE A 74 4.03 -3.50 14.30
CA PHE A 74 4.08 -2.20 14.99
C PHE A 74 2.72 -1.82 15.59
N ASP A 75 2.75 -0.92 16.57
CA ASP A 75 1.56 -0.31 17.15
C ASP A 75 1.06 0.78 16.19
N LYS A 76 0.03 0.45 15.42
CA LYS A 76 -0.51 1.31 14.37
C LYS A 76 -0.96 2.66 14.93
N ASP A 77 -1.69 2.65 16.03
CA ASP A 77 -2.28 3.87 16.61
C ASP A 77 -1.18 4.84 17.06
N LYS A 78 -0.09 4.32 17.65
CA LYS A 78 1.06 5.15 18.04
C LYS A 78 1.82 5.71 16.85
N VAL A 79 1.97 4.93 15.79
CA VAL A 79 2.65 5.39 14.56
C VAL A 79 1.81 6.47 13.89
N GLU A 80 0.51 6.27 13.76
CA GLU A 80 -0.41 7.24 13.18
C GLU A 80 -0.44 8.54 13.97
N ALA A 81 -0.58 8.46 15.31
CA ALA A 81 -0.54 9.64 16.18
C ALA A 81 0.78 10.41 16.06
N TYR A 82 1.91 9.71 15.98
CA TYR A 82 3.21 10.34 15.77
C TYR A 82 3.31 11.06 14.42
N LEU A 83 2.86 10.43 13.35
CA LEU A 83 2.90 11.02 12.00
C LEU A 83 1.95 12.22 11.88
N GLU A 84 0.80 12.16 12.55
CA GLU A 84 -0.15 13.26 12.61
C GLU A 84 0.44 14.46 13.39
N GLU A 85 1.06 14.21 14.55
CA GLU A 85 1.78 15.24 15.32
C GLU A 85 2.87 15.93 14.49
N LYS A 86 3.54 15.18 13.61
CA LYS A 86 4.56 15.72 12.69
C LYS A 86 3.97 16.40 11.44
N GLY A 87 2.66 16.40 11.27
CA GLY A 87 1.98 16.97 10.10
C GLY A 87 2.26 16.22 8.79
N VAL A 88 2.65 14.95 8.89
CA VAL A 88 2.98 14.08 7.74
C VAL A 88 1.76 13.30 7.28
N LEU A 89 0.86 12.93 8.19
CA LEU A 89 -0.32 12.12 7.94
C LEU A 89 -1.57 12.86 8.41
N ASP A 90 -2.59 12.91 7.56
CA ASP A 90 -3.95 13.28 7.94
C ASP A 90 -4.73 11.99 8.22
N THR A 91 -4.93 11.67 9.49
CA THR A 91 -5.59 10.43 9.92
C THR A 91 -7.08 10.40 9.65
N SER A 92 -7.69 11.54 9.28
CA SER A 92 -9.09 11.58 8.83
C SER A 92 -9.29 11.04 7.41
N GLU A 93 -8.23 11.00 6.60
CA GLU A 93 -8.25 10.57 5.19
C GLU A 93 -7.41 9.32 4.94
N PHE A 94 -6.33 9.11 5.73
CA PHE A 94 -5.33 8.08 5.49
C PHE A 94 -4.98 7.29 6.74
N GLY A 95 -4.51 6.07 6.55
CA GLY A 95 -3.96 5.23 7.59
C GLY A 95 -2.65 4.57 7.18
N VAL A 96 -1.85 4.18 8.17
CA VAL A 96 -0.63 3.42 7.93
C VAL A 96 -0.98 1.95 7.67
N SER A 97 -0.52 1.44 6.54
CA SER A 97 -0.73 0.04 6.13
C SER A 97 0.47 -0.84 6.50
N VAL A 98 1.66 -0.42 6.13
CA VAL A 98 2.91 -1.16 6.29
C VAL A 98 4.07 -0.18 6.36
N MET A 99 5.14 -0.57 7.03
CA MET A 99 6.40 0.18 7.02
C MET A 99 7.51 -0.64 6.36
N CYS A 100 8.54 0.02 5.85
CA CYS A 100 9.72 -0.63 5.35
C CYS A 100 10.97 0.20 5.70
N ALA A 101 11.95 -0.43 6.33
CA ALA A 101 13.25 0.16 6.54
C ALA A 101 14.17 -0.16 5.35
N PHE A 102 15.00 0.82 4.97
CA PHE A 102 16.03 0.68 3.94
C PHE A 102 17.37 1.12 4.50
N GLY A 103 18.44 0.42 4.15
CA GLY A 103 19.78 0.77 4.61
C GLY A 103 20.84 -0.27 4.22
N TYR A 104 22.03 -0.07 4.72
CA TYR A 104 23.13 -1.02 4.58
C TYR A 104 23.25 -1.82 5.85
N ARG A 105 23.33 -3.15 5.72
CA ARG A 105 23.47 -4.02 6.90
C ARG A 105 24.87 -3.93 7.49
N ASP A 106 24.92 -4.07 8.80
CA ASP A 106 26.14 -4.14 9.60
C ASP A 106 26.26 -5.52 10.28
N GLU A 107 25.82 -6.58 9.59
CA GLU A 107 25.88 -7.96 10.07
C GLU A 107 26.13 -8.95 8.93
N GLU A 108 26.60 -10.15 9.27
CA GLU A 108 26.76 -11.22 8.29
C GLU A 108 25.41 -11.71 7.74
N ILE A 109 25.40 -12.00 6.45
CA ILE A 109 24.21 -12.54 5.77
C ILE A 109 23.97 -13.98 6.22
N LYS A 110 22.89 -14.20 6.94
CA LYS A 110 22.42 -15.55 7.26
C LYS A 110 21.77 -16.20 6.03
N PRO A 111 21.98 -17.49 5.77
CA PRO A 111 21.29 -18.20 4.70
C PRO A 111 19.77 -18.08 4.86
N LYS A 112 19.07 -17.75 3.77
CA LYS A 112 17.61 -17.71 3.77
C LYS A 112 17.04 -19.13 3.79
N VAL A 113 16.12 -19.38 4.71
CA VAL A 113 15.34 -20.61 4.75
C VAL A 113 14.03 -20.37 3.98
N ARG A 114 13.79 -21.18 2.97
CA ARG A 114 12.58 -21.12 2.12
C ARG A 114 12.15 -22.54 1.77
N TRP A 115 10.86 -22.70 1.51
CA TRP A 115 10.36 -23.92 0.88
C TRP A 115 10.94 -24.06 -0.53
N ASN A 116 11.10 -25.32 -0.99
CA ASN A 116 11.40 -25.58 -2.40
C ASN A 116 10.34 -24.96 -3.29
N THR A 117 10.77 -24.34 -4.39
CA THR A 117 9.84 -23.69 -5.35
C THR A 117 8.79 -24.67 -5.85
N GLU A 118 9.19 -25.90 -6.15
CA GLU A 118 8.29 -26.99 -6.62
C GLU A 118 7.20 -27.38 -5.62
N SER A 119 7.38 -27.03 -4.32
CA SER A 119 6.40 -27.33 -3.28
C SER A 119 5.38 -26.20 -3.02
N ILE A 120 5.55 -25.04 -3.67
CA ILE A 120 4.72 -23.85 -3.44
C ILE A 120 3.88 -23.43 -4.65
N TYR A 121 4.06 -24.07 -5.81
CA TYR A 121 3.22 -23.84 -6.97
C TYR A 121 2.99 -25.14 -7.75
N GLU A 122 1.87 -25.20 -8.45
CA GLU A 122 1.49 -26.26 -9.37
C GLU A 122 1.17 -25.65 -10.73
N VAL A 123 1.69 -26.26 -11.79
CA VAL A 123 1.35 -25.88 -13.17
C VAL A 123 0.21 -26.78 -13.63
N ILE A 124 -0.89 -26.17 -14.04
CA ILE A 124 -2.06 -26.86 -14.59
C ILE A 124 -2.04 -26.64 -16.10
N ASP A 125 -1.91 -27.75 -16.86
CA ASP A 125 -1.93 -27.76 -18.31
C ASP A 125 -3.36 -27.66 -18.89
#